data_8b1e8db7a637543c065498bd52555921
#
_entry.id   8b1e8db7a637543c065498bd52555921
#
_cell.length_a   1.000
_cell.length_b   1.000
_cell.length_c   1.000
_cell.angle_alpha   90.00
_cell.angle_beta   90.00
_cell.angle_gamma   90.00
#
_symmetry.space_group_name_H-M   'P 1'
#
loop_
_entity.id
_entity.type
_entity.pdbx_description
1 polymer ?
#
loop_
_entity_poly.entity_id
_entity_poly.type
_entity_poly.pdbx_seq_one_letter_code
_entity_poly.pdbx_strand_id
1 'polypeptide(L)' 'MLKITFQYADAMSNWEWRTQYCIVSSVKECKEIYGLGIDCDYRIINIEKI' A
#
# COMPACT_ATOMS: atom_id res chain seq x y z
N MET A 1 -3.17 12.99 -9.85
CA MET A 1 -3.03 12.14 -8.65
C MET A 1 -3.49 10.72 -8.95
N LEU A 2 -3.00 9.78 -8.18
CA LEU A 2 -3.39 8.37 -8.31
C LEU A 2 -4.06 7.92 -7.01
N LYS A 3 -5.14 7.16 -7.16
CA LYS A 3 -5.73 6.43 -6.05
C LYS A 3 -5.24 4.99 -6.14
N ILE A 4 -4.41 4.61 -5.19
CA ILE A 4 -3.79 3.29 -5.17
C ILE A 4 -4.45 2.45 -4.07
N THR A 5 -5.07 1.35 -4.47
CA THR A 5 -5.65 0.39 -3.53
C THR A 5 -4.66 -0.76 -3.40
N PHE A 6 -4.30 -1.08 -2.18
CA PHE A 6 -3.28 -2.10 -1.91
C PHE A 6 -3.64 -2.91 -0.67
N GLN A 7 -3.02 -4.07 -0.57
CA GLN A 7 -3.10 -4.89 0.62
C GLN A 7 -1.70 -5.02 1.23
N TYR A 8 -1.64 -5.09 2.54
CA TYR A 8 -0.39 -5.26 3.24
C TYR A 8 -0.56 -6.21 4.43
N ALA A 9 0.54 -6.84 4.82
CA ALA A 9 0.58 -7.72 5.98
C ALA A 9 1.91 -7.51 6.70
N ASP A 10 1.85 -7.42 8.02
CA ASP A 10 3.03 -7.23 8.86
C ASP A 10 2.94 -8.04 10.16
N ALA A 11 4.03 -8.01 10.93
CA ALA A 11 4.09 -8.75 12.19
C ALA A 11 3.11 -8.21 13.23
N MET A 12 2.79 -6.93 13.18
CA MET A 12 1.85 -6.30 14.12
C MET A 12 0.43 -6.80 13.92
N SER A 13 0.07 -7.15 12.70
CA SER A 13 -1.24 -7.69 12.37
C SER A 13 -1.26 -9.21 12.30
N ASN A 14 -0.20 -9.87 12.80
CA ASN A 14 -0.04 -11.32 12.75
C ASN A 14 -0.06 -11.85 11.32
N TRP A 15 0.50 -11.05 10.39
CA TRP A 15 0.58 -11.35 8.96
C TRP A 15 -0.77 -11.51 8.29
N GLU A 16 -1.82 -10.88 8.83
CA GLU A 16 -3.12 -10.83 8.17
C GLU A 16 -3.12 -9.75 7.10
N TRP A 17 -3.65 -10.08 5.93
CA TRP A 17 -3.77 -9.13 4.84
C TRP A 17 -4.87 -8.12 5.11
N ARG A 18 -4.52 -6.85 5.02
CA ARG A 18 -5.46 -5.73 5.21
C ARG A 18 -5.49 -4.90 3.95
N THR A 19 -6.67 -4.42 3.59
CA THR A 19 -6.87 -3.57 2.42
C THR A 19 -6.85 -2.12 2.84
N GLN A 20 -6.13 -1.30 2.08
CA GLN A 20 -6.02 0.14 2.31
C GLN A 20 -5.91 0.85 0.98
N TYR A 21 -6.14 2.16 0.97
CA TYR A 21 -5.90 2.97 -0.21
C TYR A 21 -5.22 4.28 0.18
N CYS A 22 -4.55 4.89 -0.80
CA CYS A 22 -3.96 6.21 -0.63
C CYS A 22 -4.09 7.02 -1.91
N ILE A 23 -4.07 8.33 -1.77
CA ILE A 23 -4.08 9.26 -2.91
C ILE A 23 -2.74 9.96 -2.93
N VAL A 24 -1.95 9.67 -3.96
CA VAL A 24 -0.56 10.10 -4.07
C VAL A 24 -0.23 10.45 -5.50
N SER A 25 0.95 11.01 -5.74
CA SER A 25 1.41 11.34 -7.09
C SER A 25 2.05 10.15 -7.80
N SER A 26 2.51 9.15 -7.07
CA SER A 26 3.16 7.97 -7.66
C SER A 26 3.10 6.77 -6.72
N VAL A 27 3.33 5.58 -7.28
CA VAL A 27 3.42 4.35 -6.49
C VAL A 27 4.57 4.42 -5.49
N LYS A 28 5.69 5.01 -5.91
CA LYS A 28 6.85 5.17 -5.04
C LYS A 28 6.50 5.96 -3.78
N GLU A 29 5.74 7.05 -3.93
CA GLU A 29 5.29 7.86 -2.80
C GLU A 29 4.43 7.06 -1.85
N CYS A 30 3.50 6.25 -2.37
CA CYS A 30 2.65 5.38 -1.56
C CYS A 30 3.50 4.39 -0.76
N LYS A 31 4.50 3.78 -1.38
CA LYS A 31 5.38 2.83 -0.71
C LYS A 31 6.19 3.49 0.40
N GLU A 32 6.64 4.71 0.19
CA GLU A 32 7.40 5.46 1.19
C GLU A 32 6.54 5.84 2.40
N ILE A 33 5.32 6.29 2.17
CA ILE A 33 4.41 6.72 3.23
C ILE A 33 4.05 5.54 4.15
N TYR A 34 3.79 4.39 3.57
CA TYR A 34 3.34 3.21 4.33
C TYR A 34 4.46 2.22 4.64
N GLY A 35 5.69 2.50 4.21
CA GLY A 35 6.82 1.60 4.45
C GLY A 35 6.67 0.25 3.76
N LEU A 36 5.97 0.21 2.64
CA LEU A 36 5.69 -1.03 1.92
C LEU A 36 6.98 -1.66 1.39
N GLY A 37 7.14 -2.95 1.67
CA GLY A 37 8.33 -3.68 1.24
C GLY A 37 9.53 -3.53 2.18
N ILE A 38 9.40 -2.74 3.26
CA ILE A 38 10.45 -2.56 4.26
C ILE A 38 10.11 -3.37 5.50
N ASP A 39 9.00 -3.01 6.17
CA ASP A 39 8.56 -3.67 7.40
C ASP A 39 7.38 -4.60 7.18
N CYS A 40 6.84 -4.67 5.99
CA CYS A 40 5.65 -5.44 5.69
C CYS A 40 5.67 -5.94 4.26
N ASP A 41 4.92 -7.01 4.02
CA ASP A 41 4.63 -7.46 2.67
C ASP A 41 3.48 -6.64 2.11
N TYR A 42 3.43 -6.51 0.78
CA TYR A 42 2.36 -5.73 0.15
C TYR A 42 2.04 -6.28 -1.23
N ARG A 43 0.87 -5.90 -1.73
CA ARG A 43 0.49 -6.13 -3.12
C ARG A 43 -0.45 -5.01 -3.56
N ILE A 44 -0.24 -4.56 -4.80
CA ILE A 44 -1.08 -3.54 -5.41
C ILE A 44 -2.29 -4.23 -6.03
N ILE A 45 -3.48 -3.78 -5.66
CA ILE A 45 -4.74 -4.33 -6.16
C ILE A 45 -5.23 -3.54 -7.36
N ASN A 46 -5.22 -2.21 -7.25
CA ASN A 46 -5.76 -1.35 -8.29
C ASN A 46 -5.10 0.02 -8.24
N ILE A 47 -4.98 0.65 -9.39
CA ILE A 47 -4.47 2.03 -9.51
C ILE A 47 -5.47 2.78 -10.39
N GLU A 48 -6.05 3.85 -9.84
CA GLU A 48 -6.95 4.73 -10.58
C GLU A 48 -6.33 6.10 -10.73
N LYS A 49 -6.44 6.65 -11.91
CA LYS A 49 -6.02 8.02 -12.17
C LYS A 49 -7.20 8.95 -11.88
N ILE A 50 -6.98 9.87 -10.96
CA ILE A 50 -8.03 10.83 -10.56
C ILE A 50 -7.59 12.26 -10.73
#